data_39f8658fbda64b7815e24de3717caba3
#
_entry.id   39f8658fbda64b7815e24de3717caba3
#
_cell.length_a   1.000
_cell.length_b   1.000
_cell.length_c   1.000
_cell.angle_alpha   90.00
_cell.angle_beta   90.00
_cell.angle_gamma   90.00
#
_symmetry.space_group_name_H-M   'P 1'
#
loop_
_entity.id
_entity.type
_entity.pdbx_description
1 polymer ?
#
loop_
_entity_poly.entity_id
_entity_poly.type
_entity_poly.pdbx_seq_one_letter_code
_entity_poly.pdbx_strand_id
1 'polypeptide(L)'
;MQSYNYRLCLTNNPANRVAFTKPARYNREDYASIVEDVWTGRNTDAAMQRVTPEMMEENRKHIKAGNPSKLPGDKWGIAKITNIVHVPNMKTDANNQHGVFVSTDLPEENWPWPTSSWEWRDKFAQRLREYTEGLFWFAQNDPE
;
A
#
# COMPACT_ATOMS: atom_id res chain seq x y z
N MET A 1 -6.49 -0.92 -19.38
CA MET A 1 -7.32 -1.80 -18.51
C MET A 1 -7.82 -0.94 -17.36
N GLN A 2 -9.09 -1.01 -17.00
CA GLN A 2 -9.62 -0.28 -15.85
C GLN A 2 -9.43 -1.13 -14.60
N SER A 3 -8.93 -0.51 -13.54
CA SER A 3 -8.76 -1.12 -12.23
C SER A 3 -9.86 -0.66 -11.29
N TYR A 4 -10.28 -1.52 -10.39
CA TYR A 4 -11.29 -1.25 -9.36
C TYR A 4 -10.65 -1.41 -8.00
N ASN A 5 -10.92 -0.47 -7.09
CA ASN A 5 -10.41 -0.51 -5.73
C ASN A 5 -11.41 0.11 -4.74
N TYR A 6 -11.14 -0.09 -3.46
CA TYR A 6 -11.76 0.71 -2.40
C TYR A 6 -10.98 2.00 -2.18
N ARG A 7 -11.70 3.10 -2.11
CA ARG A 7 -11.17 4.36 -1.59
C ARG A 7 -11.46 4.44 -0.10
N LEU A 8 -10.45 4.76 0.67
CA LEU A 8 -10.54 4.81 2.12
C LEU A 8 -10.47 6.25 2.62
N CYS A 9 -11.31 6.56 3.59
CA CYS A 9 -11.23 7.80 4.34
C CYS A 9 -10.46 7.55 5.64
N LEU A 10 -9.19 7.93 5.65
CA LEU A 10 -8.33 7.79 6.82
C LEU A 10 -8.36 9.05 7.68
N THR A 11 -8.05 8.93 8.96
CA THR A 11 -7.87 10.07 9.86
C THR A 11 -6.84 9.78 10.94
N ASN A 12 -6.09 10.80 11.32
CA ASN A 12 -5.20 10.76 12.48
C ASN A 12 -5.85 11.33 13.76
N ASN A 13 -7.11 11.79 13.67
CA ASN A 13 -7.84 12.28 14.83
C ASN A 13 -8.19 11.11 15.79
N PRO A 14 -7.65 11.08 17.03
CA PRO A 14 -7.89 9.98 17.96
C PRO A 14 -9.36 9.76 18.31
N ALA A 15 -10.18 10.81 18.26
CA ALA A 15 -11.60 10.73 18.57
C ALA A 15 -12.43 10.00 17.49
N ASN A 16 -11.93 9.94 16.28
CA ASN A 16 -12.67 9.43 15.12
C ASN A 16 -12.01 8.26 14.41
N ARG A 17 -10.73 7.98 14.71
CA ARG A 17 -10.02 6.88 14.05
C ARG A 17 -10.46 5.52 14.57
N VAL A 18 -10.61 4.59 13.65
CA VAL A 18 -10.78 3.17 13.94
C VAL A 18 -9.56 2.44 13.40
N ALA A 19 -8.95 1.58 14.22
CA ALA A 19 -7.82 0.77 13.78
C ALA A 19 -8.27 -0.29 12.77
N PHE A 20 -7.42 -0.61 11.81
CA PHE A 20 -7.63 -1.78 10.97
C PHE A 20 -7.52 -3.06 11.80
N THR A 21 -8.40 -4.00 11.53
CA THR A 21 -8.37 -5.33 12.13
C THR A 21 -7.83 -6.34 11.14
N LYS A 22 -7.19 -7.40 11.64
CA LYS A 22 -6.69 -8.48 10.80
C LYS A 22 -7.85 -9.19 10.11
N PRO A 23 -7.93 -9.19 8.76
CA PRO A 23 -8.99 -9.91 8.05
C PRO A 23 -8.88 -11.42 8.22
N ALA A 24 -10.01 -12.13 8.10
CA ALA A 24 -10.04 -13.58 8.23
C ALA A 24 -9.16 -14.31 7.20
N ARG A 25 -9.05 -13.74 5.99
CA ARG A 25 -8.23 -14.29 4.89
C ARG A 25 -6.87 -13.61 4.75
N TYR A 26 -6.35 -13.05 5.83
CA TYR A 26 -5.04 -12.42 5.79
C TYR A 26 -3.92 -13.44 5.51
N ASN A 27 -3.13 -13.18 4.49
CA ASN A 27 -1.88 -13.87 4.22
C ASN A 27 -0.75 -12.83 4.09
N ARG A 28 0.29 -12.94 4.91
CA ARG A 28 1.43 -12.01 4.92
C ARG A 28 2.16 -11.96 3.57
N GLU A 29 2.26 -13.10 2.91
CA GLU A 29 2.99 -13.23 1.64
C GLU A 29 2.38 -12.40 0.51
N ASP A 30 1.08 -12.08 0.58
CA ASP A 30 0.43 -11.21 -0.39
C ASP A 30 0.99 -9.77 -0.37
N TYR A 31 1.69 -9.40 0.72
CA TYR A 31 2.20 -8.05 0.96
C TYR A 31 3.71 -7.99 1.18
N ALA A 32 4.41 -9.11 1.25
CA ALA A 32 5.81 -9.18 1.66
C ALA A 32 6.75 -8.31 0.80
N SER A 33 6.46 -8.14 -0.49
CA SER A 33 7.24 -7.28 -1.38
C SER A 33 7.20 -5.79 -1.00
N ILE A 34 6.21 -5.35 -0.20
CA ILE A 34 6.13 -3.97 0.28
C ILE A 34 7.31 -3.64 1.19
N VAL A 35 7.80 -4.60 1.95
CA VAL A 35 8.94 -4.38 2.87
C VAL A 35 10.12 -3.80 2.11
N GLU A 36 10.50 -4.44 1.01
CA GLU A 36 11.58 -3.93 0.17
C GLU A 36 11.24 -2.56 -0.42
N ASP A 37 10.03 -2.39 -0.94
CA ASP A 37 9.58 -1.13 -1.52
C ASP A 37 9.65 0.03 -0.53
N VAL A 38 9.22 -0.18 0.72
CA VAL A 38 9.23 0.83 1.77
C VAL A 38 10.65 1.23 2.14
N TRP A 39 11.58 0.26 2.25
CA TRP A 39 12.95 0.53 2.66
C TRP A 39 13.84 1.07 1.56
N THR A 40 13.58 0.73 0.31
CA THR A 40 14.38 1.15 -0.84
C THR A 40 13.82 2.37 -1.55
N GLY A 41 12.55 2.69 -1.31
CA GLY A 41 11.84 3.72 -2.07
C GLY A 41 11.75 3.38 -3.55
N ARG A 42 11.90 2.09 -3.90
CA ARG A 42 11.94 1.63 -5.28
C ARG A 42 10.76 2.18 -6.04
N ASN A 43 11.08 3.15 -6.83
CA ASN A 43 10.19 3.72 -7.82
C ASN A 43 10.64 3.22 -9.17
N THR A 44 9.79 3.10 -10.14
CA THR A 44 10.14 2.80 -11.54
C THR A 44 11.00 3.88 -12.20
N ASP A 45 11.47 4.85 -11.41
CA ASP A 45 12.35 5.91 -11.86
C ASP A 45 13.73 5.35 -12.27
N ALA A 46 14.25 5.81 -13.40
CA ALA A 46 15.57 5.45 -13.89
C ALA A 46 16.70 5.76 -12.89
N ALA A 47 16.52 6.68 -11.97
CA ALA A 47 17.45 6.97 -10.90
C ALA A 47 17.62 5.78 -9.93
N MET A 48 16.57 5.01 -9.69
CA MET A 48 16.60 3.84 -8.79
C MET A 48 17.31 2.64 -9.40
N GLN A 49 17.46 2.58 -10.73
CA GLN A 49 18.22 1.52 -11.39
C GLN A 49 19.71 1.54 -11.04
N ARG A 50 20.19 2.62 -10.45
CA ARG A 50 21.58 2.80 -10.01
C ARG A 50 21.80 2.48 -8.53
N VAL A 51 20.77 2.12 -7.82
CA VAL A 51 20.84 1.79 -6.40
C VAL A 51 21.34 0.36 -6.25
N THR A 52 22.45 0.19 -5.54
CA THR A 52 23.01 -1.13 -5.25
C THR A 52 22.38 -1.74 -4.00
N PRO A 53 22.46 -3.08 -3.83
CA PRO A 53 22.02 -3.74 -2.61
C PRO A 53 22.64 -3.17 -1.32
N GLU A 54 23.93 -2.78 -1.38
CA GLU A 54 24.64 -2.19 -0.25
C GLU A 54 24.06 -0.82 0.12
N MET A 55 23.76 0.01 -0.89
CA MET A 55 23.10 1.30 -0.68
C MET A 55 21.70 1.14 -0.06
N MET A 56 20.97 0.12 -0.50
CA MET A 56 19.65 -0.21 0.07
C MET A 56 19.75 -0.59 1.54
N GLU A 57 20.67 -1.46 1.90
CA GLU A 57 20.86 -1.90 3.28
C GLU A 57 21.35 -0.75 4.19
N GLU A 58 22.24 0.11 3.70
CA GLU A 58 22.66 1.30 4.44
C GLU A 58 21.48 2.25 4.66
N ASN A 59 20.68 2.48 3.64
CA ASN A 59 19.49 3.33 3.72
C ASN A 59 18.44 2.76 4.70
N ARG A 60 18.24 1.44 4.68
CA ARG A 60 17.37 0.74 5.63
C ARG A 60 17.77 1.01 7.07
N LYS A 61 19.08 0.86 7.39
CA LYS A 61 19.61 1.16 8.72
C LYS A 61 19.41 2.63 9.08
N HIS A 62 19.60 3.52 8.13
CA HIS A 62 19.44 4.96 8.32
C HIS A 62 18.00 5.34 8.65
N ILE A 63 17.03 4.79 7.91
CA ILE A 63 15.60 5.02 8.15
C ILE A 63 15.16 4.39 9.48
N LYS A 64 15.60 3.17 9.79
CA LYS A 64 15.31 2.53 11.10
C LYS A 64 15.84 3.32 12.29
N ALA A 65 16.86 4.12 12.10
CA ALA A 65 17.38 5.07 13.10
C ALA A 65 16.58 6.38 13.18
N GLY A 66 15.44 6.49 12.48
CA GLY A 66 14.56 7.66 12.48
C GLY A 66 14.98 8.80 11.55
N ASN A 67 15.90 8.54 10.62
CA ASN A 67 16.37 9.55 9.68
C ASN A 67 15.64 9.46 8.32
N PRO A 68 15.57 10.56 7.56
CA PRO A 68 14.98 10.52 6.22
C PRO A 68 15.83 9.66 5.27
N SER A 69 15.20 9.11 4.24
CA SER A 69 15.91 8.34 3.22
C SER A 69 17.01 9.15 2.52
N LYS A 70 18.11 8.48 2.21
CA LYS A 70 19.22 9.00 1.40
C LYS A 70 19.13 8.57 -0.07
N LEU A 71 18.26 7.63 -0.40
CA LEU A 71 18.12 7.15 -1.77
C LEU A 71 17.18 8.07 -2.57
N PRO A 72 17.37 8.15 -3.89
CA PRO A 72 16.44 8.85 -4.75
C PRO A 72 15.06 8.17 -4.69
N GLY A 73 14.02 8.98 -4.65
CA GLY A 73 12.64 8.53 -4.55
C GLY A 73 11.86 9.47 -3.66
N ASP A 74 10.60 9.66 -3.96
CA ASP A 74 9.73 10.62 -3.29
C ASP A 74 8.67 9.96 -2.40
N LYS A 75 8.61 8.63 -2.37
CA LYS A 75 7.52 7.89 -1.72
C LYS A 75 8.06 6.85 -0.75
N TRP A 76 7.83 7.10 0.52
CA TRP A 76 8.30 6.28 1.65
C TRP A 76 7.16 6.00 2.62
N GLY A 77 7.26 4.89 3.36
CA GLY A 77 6.24 4.51 4.33
C GLY A 77 4.85 4.36 3.71
N ILE A 78 3.83 4.96 4.33
CA ILE A 78 2.44 4.85 3.85
C ILE A 78 2.24 5.38 2.43
N ALA A 79 3.04 6.33 1.99
CA ALA A 79 2.99 6.86 0.63
C ALA A 79 3.44 5.83 -0.43
N LYS A 80 4.10 4.74 -0.03
CA LYS A 80 4.39 3.58 -0.89
C LYS A 80 3.22 2.62 -1.01
N ILE A 81 2.29 2.66 -0.09
CA ILE A 81 1.15 1.74 -0.04
C ILE A 81 -0.07 2.34 -0.74
N THR A 82 -0.29 3.62 -0.55
CA THR A 82 -1.46 4.31 -1.06
C THR A 82 -1.15 5.75 -1.44
N ASN A 83 -1.81 6.24 -2.47
CA ASN A 83 -1.83 7.66 -2.78
C ASN A 83 -2.69 8.39 -1.75
N ILE A 84 -2.11 9.43 -1.13
CA ILE A 84 -2.74 10.16 -0.03
C ILE A 84 -3.05 11.58 -0.48
N VAL A 85 -4.33 11.95 -0.39
CA VAL A 85 -4.81 13.30 -0.64
C VAL A 85 -5.46 13.85 0.61
N HIS A 86 -4.92 14.94 1.14
CA HIS A 86 -5.50 15.59 2.32
C HIS A 86 -6.83 16.26 1.99
N VAL A 87 -7.82 15.98 2.80
CA VAL A 87 -9.15 16.57 2.72
C VAL A 87 -9.52 17.25 4.05
N PRO A 88 -10.52 18.14 4.09
CA PRO A 88 -10.88 18.85 5.32
C PRO A 88 -11.16 17.94 6.53
N ASN A 89 -11.10 18.52 7.73
CA ASN A 89 -11.42 17.88 8.99
C ASN A 89 -10.46 16.74 9.39
N MET A 90 -9.16 16.92 9.17
CA MET A 90 -8.10 15.95 9.52
C MET A 90 -8.29 14.59 8.84
N LYS A 91 -8.90 14.59 7.68
CA LYS A 91 -9.13 13.37 6.89
C LYS A 91 -8.18 13.29 5.71
N THR A 92 -8.03 12.08 5.22
CA THR A 92 -7.19 11.76 4.08
C THR A 92 -7.92 10.79 3.17
N ASP A 93 -8.06 11.13 1.90
CA ASP A 93 -8.48 10.16 0.88
C ASP A 93 -7.28 9.27 0.55
N ALA A 94 -7.44 7.98 0.71
CA ALA A 94 -6.44 6.98 0.38
C ALA A 94 -6.93 6.13 -0.79
N ASN A 95 -6.08 6.00 -1.80
CA ASN A 95 -6.38 5.33 -3.06
C ASN A 95 -5.17 4.48 -3.50
N ASN A 96 -5.28 3.79 -4.64
CA ASN A 96 -4.17 3.04 -5.23
C ASN A 96 -2.89 3.90 -5.39
N GLN A 97 -1.75 3.26 -5.49
CA GLN A 97 -0.47 3.90 -5.72
C GLN A 97 0.13 3.44 -7.05
N HIS A 98 0.82 4.37 -7.72
CA HIS A 98 1.54 4.08 -8.95
C HIS A 98 3.00 3.72 -8.68
N GLY A 99 3.57 2.86 -9.52
CA GLY A 99 4.99 2.53 -9.46
C GLY A 99 5.38 1.72 -8.23
N VAL A 100 4.49 0.88 -7.72
CA VAL A 100 4.68 0.00 -6.58
C VAL A 100 4.31 -1.44 -6.95
N PHE A 101 4.86 -2.43 -6.24
CA PHE A 101 4.56 -3.83 -6.49
C PHE A 101 3.20 -4.24 -5.92
N VAL A 102 2.78 -3.62 -4.83
CA VAL A 102 1.51 -3.90 -4.15
C VAL A 102 0.75 -2.60 -3.94
N SER A 103 -0.50 -2.59 -4.35
CA SER A 103 -1.40 -1.44 -4.26
C SER A 103 -2.77 -1.89 -3.76
N THR A 104 -3.72 -0.98 -3.58
CA THR A 104 -5.08 -1.30 -3.14
C THR A 104 -5.96 -1.92 -4.22
N ASP A 105 -5.46 -2.07 -5.43
CA ASP A 105 -6.14 -2.72 -6.54
C ASP A 105 -5.50 -4.06 -6.89
N LEU A 106 -6.31 -4.96 -7.43
CA LEU A 106 -5.92 -6.30 -7.87
C LEU A 106 -6.19 -6.42 -9.39
N PRO A 107 -5.35 -5.81 -10.24
CA PRO A 107 -5.64 -5.69 -11.68
C PRO A 107 -5.77 -7.04 -12.38
N GLU A 108 -5.04 -8.05 -11.95
CA GLU A 108 -5.12 -9.39 -12.51
C GLU A 108 -6.41 -10.15 -12.13
N GLU A 109 -7.00 -9.78 -10.99
CA GLU A 109 -8.25 -10.41 -10.53
C GLU A 109 -9.49 -9.61 -10.94
N ASN A 110 -9.39 -8.30 -11.16
CA ASN A 110 -10.55 -7.41 -11.32
C ASN A 110 -10.99 -7.16 -12.76
N TRP A 111 -10.21 -7.59 -13.74
CA TRP A 111 -10.52 -7.35 -15.16
C TRP A 111 -11.89 -7.90 -15.63
N PRO A 112 -12.44 -9.01 -15.04
CA PRO A 112 -13.75 -9.51 -15.47
C PRO A 112 -14.92 -8.66 -14.96
N TRP A 113 -14.68 -7.70 -14.04
CA TRP A 113 -15.72 -6.94 -13.37
C TRP A 113 -16.84 -6.41 -14.29
N PRO A 114 -16.55 -5.77 -15.45
CA PRO A 114 -17.58 -5.15 -16.28
C PRO A 114 -18.58 -6.14 -16.86
N THR A 115 -18.15 -7.37 -17.10
CA THR A 115 -18.93 -8.41 -17.79
C THR A 115 -19.41 -9.53 -16.88
N SER A 116 -19.01 -9.51 -15.61
CA SER A 116 -19.36 -10.55 -14.64
C SER A 116 -20.77 -10.39 -14.07
N SER A 117 -21.32 -11.49 -13.54
CA SER A 117 -22.58 -11.49 -12.81
C SER A 117 -22.50 -10.68 -11.51
N TRP A 118 -23.62 -10.28 -10.96
CA TRP A 118 -23.68 -9.60 -9.66
C TRP A 118 -23.13 -10.47 -8.54
N GLU A 119 -23.43 -11.76 -8.55
CA GLU A 119 -22.88 -12.69 -7.56
C GLU A 119 -21.35 -12.74 -7.58
N TRP A 120 -20.75 -12.74 -8.76
CA TRP A 120 -19.30 -12.68 -8.89
C TRP A 120 -18.74 -11.36 -8.36
N ARG A 121 -19.40 -10.24 -8.71
CA ARG A 121 -18.98 -8.90 -8.24
C ARG A 121 -19.04 -8.77 -6.73
N ASP A 122 -20.07 -9.31 -6.09
CA ASP A 122 -20.19 -9.29 -4.62
C ASP A 122 -19.07 -10.10 -3.96
N LYS A 123 -18.76 -11.28 -4.48
CA LYS A 123 -17.65 -12.11 -4.01
C LYS A 123 -16.30 -11.41 -4.19
N PHE A 124 -16.10 -10.81 -5.36
CA PHE A 124 -14.86 -10.07 -5.64
C PHE A 124 -14.75 -8.79 -4.79
N ALA A 125 -15.82 -8.05 -4.60
CA ALA A 125 -15.84 -6.88 -3.71
C ALA A 125 -15.42 -7.26 -2.29
N GLN A 126 -15.93 -8.39 -1.76
CA GLN A 126 -15.51 -8.90 -0.46
C GLN A 126 -14.03 -9.30 -0.45
N ARG A 127 -13.54 -9.98 -1.49
CA ARG A 127 -12.11 -10.32 -1.65
C ARG A 127 -11.24 -9.07 -1.64
N LEU A 128 -11.60 -8.06 -2.43
CA LEU A 128 -10.88 -6.81 -2.55
C LEU A 128 -10.88 -6.01 -1.24
N ARG A 129 -12.00 -6.02 -0.52
CA ARG A 129 -12.11 -5.42 0.80
C ARG A 129 -11.14 -6.06 1.79
N GLU A 130 -11.18 -7.38 1.92
CA GLU A 130 -10.30 -8.13 2.82
C GLU A 130 -8.82 -7.92 2.47
N TYR A 131 -8.50 -7.89 1.18
CA TYR A 131 -7.15 -7.58 0.70
C TYR A 131 -6.72 -6.15 1.10
N THR A 132 -7.58 -5.16 0.87
CA THR A 132 -7.28 -3.77 1.21
C THR A 132 -7.12 -3.59 2.73
N GLU A 133 -8.01 -4.15 3.54
CA GLU A 133 -7.89 -4.14 5.00
C GLU A 133 -6.62 -4.86 5.47
N GLY A 134 -6.26 -5.97 4.82
CA GLY A 134 -5.04 -6.72 5.09
C GLY A 134 -3.76 -5.92 4.76
N LEU A 135 -3.77 -5.17 3.68
CA LEU A 135 -2.67 -4.30 3.29
C LEU A 135 -2.38 -3.23 4.37
N PHE A 136 -3.42 -2.57 4.88
CA PHE A 136 -3.26 -1.58 5.94
C PHE A 136 -2.93 -2.23 7.29
N TRP A 137 -3.48 -3.41 7.57
CA TRP A 137 -3.08 -4.19 8.73
C TRP A 137 -1.59 -4.56 8.68
N PHE A 138 -1.12 -5.05 7.54
CA PHE A 138 0.30 -5.36 7.32
C PHE A 138 1.17 -4.12 7.57
N ALA A 139 0.83 -2.99 6.96
CA ALA A 139 1.59 -1.75 7.12
C ALA A 139 1.68 -1.24 8.57
N GLN A 140 0.71 -1.59 9.42
CA GLN A 140 0.66 -1.15 10.82
C GLN A 140 1.29 -2.15 11.79
N ASN A 141 1.39 -3.43 11.43
CA ASN A 141 1.68 -4.50 12.37
C ASN A 141 2.82 -5.43 11.95
N ASP A 142 3.29 -5.36 10.70
CA ASP A 142 4.43 -6.19 10.28
C ASP A 142 5.71 -5.72 10.98
N PRO A 143 6.51 -6.65 11.54
CA PRO A 143 7.70 -6.30 12.31
C PRO A 143 8.88 -5.83 11.47
N GLU A 144 8.87 -6.08 10.16
CA GLU A 144 9.95 -5.69 9.22
C GLU A 144 9.73 -4.32 8.62
#